data_9fb3fa71238dafe36a7b78f944f782cf
#
_entry.id   9fb3fa71238dafe36a7b78f944f782cf
#
_cell.length_a   1.000
_cell.length_b   1.000
_cell.length_c   1.000
_cell.angle_alpha   90.00
_cell.angle_beta   90.00
_cell.angle_gamma   90.00
#
_symmetry.space_group_name_H-M   'P 1'
#
loop_
_entity.id
_entity.type
_entity.pdbx_description
1 polymer ?
#
loop_
_entity_poly.entity_id
_entity_poly.type
_entity_poly.pdbx_seq_one_letter_code
_entity_poly.pdbx_strand_id
1 'polypeptide(L)'
;MRRILYFTADESYLYTASGSALRLEARFQASEAGVAEFRDYLRGRRGTLLSVLADVTGEDFHEEQIPYLRGADRDAVLQRRLAQRYRDTRLAAAF
;
A
#
# COMPACT_ATOMS: atom_id res chain seq x y z
N MET A 1 18.98 0.76 -0.57
CA MET A 1 18.40 -0.46 -1.17
C MET A 1 16.92 -0.28 -1.37
N ARG A 2 16.41 -0.72 -2.50
CA ARG A 2 14.98 -0.61 -2.83
C ARG A 2 14.31 -1.97 -2.70
N ARG A 3 13.18 -2.00 -2.02
CA ARG A 3 12.36 -3.21 -1.88
C ARG A 3 10.97 -2.98 -2.42
N ILE A 4 10.37 -4.02 -2.96
CA ILE A 4 9.00 -4.00 -3.48
C ILE A 4 8.21 -5.08 -2.76
N LEU A 5 7.13 -4.70 -2.12
CA LEU A 5 6.17 -5.62 -1.54
C LEU A 5 5.02 -5.81 -2.52
N TYR A 6 4.88 -7.01 -3.04
CA TYR A 6 3.72 -7.40 -3.84
C TYR A 6 2.72 -8.10 -2.93
N PHE A 7 1.62 -7.44 -2.70
CA PHE A 7 0.62 -7.85 -1.72
C PHE A 7 -0.62 -8.39 -2.42
N THR A 8 -0.95 -9.66 -2.18
CA THR A 8 -2.15 -10.30 -2.73
C THR A 8 -3.09 -10.73 -1.60
N ALA A 9 -4.28 -11.25 -1.96
CA ALA A 9 -5.24 -11.73 -0.97
C ALA A 9 -4.73 -12.96 -0.18
N ASP A 10 -3.82 -13.73 -0.78
CA ASP A 10 -3.35 -15.00 -0.20
C ASP A 10 -1.97 -14.89 0.44
N GLU A 11 -1.07 -14.19 -0.21
CA GLU A 11 0.32 -14.07 0.24
C GLU A 11 0.88 -12.69 -0.11
N SER A 12 1.94 -12.33 0.59
CA SER A 12 2.75 -11.16 0.26
C SER A 12 4.15 -11.61 -0.12
N TYR A 13 4.69 -10.98 -1.16
CA TYR A 13 6.01 -11.29 -1.70
C TYR A 13 6.89 -10.06 -1.59
N LEU A 14 8.03 -10.22 -0.94
CA LEU A 14 9.00 -9.13 -0.79
C LEU A 14 10.16 -9.36 -1.74
N TYR A 15 10.38 -8.39 -2.62
CA TYR A 15 11.46 -8.42 -3.61
C TYR A 15 12.50 -7.36 -3.32
N THR A 16 13.74 -7.69 -3.62
CA THR A 16 14.83 -6.71 -3.69
C THR A 16 15.05 -6.33 -5.14
N ALA A 17 15.04 -5.02 -5.42
CA ALA A 17 15.30 -4.49 -6.76
C ALA A 17 16.75 -4.04 -6.83
N SER A 18 17.47 -4.54 -7.85
CA SER A 18 18.86 -4.19 -8.10
C SER A 18 19.05 -4.03 -9.61
N GLY A 19 19.24 -2.80 -10.06
CA GLY A 19 19.30 -2.50 -11.49
C GLY A 19 17.97 -2.88 -12.17
N SER A 20 18.05 -3.75 -13.18
CA SER A 20 16.87 -4.27 -13.89
C SER A 20 16.40 -5.63 -13.35
N ALA A 21 17.01 -6.14 -12.28
CA ALA A 21 16.70 -7.45 -11.74
C ALA A 21 15.85 -7.35 -10.46
N LEU A 22 14.93 -8.30 -10.33
CA LEU A 22 14.16 -8.50 -9.11
C LEU A 22 14.50 -9.87 -8.54
N ARG A 23 14.72 -9.92 -7.24
CA ARG A 23 15.00 -11.17 -6.52
C ARG A 23 13.98 -11.32 -5.40
N LEU A 24 13.32 -12.47 -5.32
CA LEU A 24 12.43 -12.79 -4.22
C LEU A 24 13.25 -12.94 -2.94
N GLU A 25 12.96 -12.10 -1.95
CA GLU A 25 13.66 -12.07 -0.67
C GLU A 25 12.92 -12.88 0.39
N ALA A 26 11.59 -12.74 0.47
CA ALA A 26 10.78 -13.41 1.46
C ALA A 26 9.32 -13.46 1.02
N ARG A 27 8.57 -14.41 1.63
CA ARG A 27 7.12 -14.53 1.47
C ARG A 27 6.46 -14.56 2.82
N PHE A 28 5.26 -14.00 2.91
CA PHE A 28 4.48 -13.97 4.15
C PHE A 28 3.03 -14.32 3.85
N GLN A 29 2.41 -15.11 4.72
CA GLN A 29 1.00 -15.47 4.57
C GLN A 29 0.10 -14.27 4.87
N ALA A 30 -1.06 -14.20 4.22
CA ALA A 30 -2.08 -13.20 4.48
C ALA A 30 -2.91 -13.59 5.72
N SER A 31 -2.25 -13.61 6.87
CA SER A 31 -2.81 -13.99 8.16
C SER A 31 -2.23 -13.08 9.25
N GLU A 32 -2.80 -13.11 10.43
CA GLU A 32 -2.23 -12.35 11.55
C GLU A 32 -0.79 -12.75 11.84
N ALA A 33 -0.50 -14.05 11.80
CA ALA A 33 0.86 -14.55 11.99
C ALA A 33 1.79 -14.08 10.89
N GLY A 34 1.35 -14.10 9.64
CA GLY A 34 2.15 -13.64 8.50
C GLY A 34 2.43 -12.15 8.56
N VAL A 35 1.46 -11.35 8.98
CA VAL A 35 1.65 -9.91 9.18
C VAL A 35 2.64 -9.63 10.31
N ALA A 36 2.55 -10.38 11.39
CA ALA A 36 3.50 -10.26 12.50
C ALA A 36 4.94 -10.60 12.06
N GLU A 37 5.10 -11.67 11.29
CA GLU A 37 6.40 -12.06 10.72
C GLU A 37 6.96 -10.96 9.82
N PHE A 38 6.13 -10.39 8.96
CA PHE A 38 6.53 -9.29 8.08
C PHE A 38 6.98 -8.07 8.88
N ARG A 39 6.23 -7.72 9.91
CA ARG A 39 6.56 -6.59 10.79
C ARG A 39 7.90 -6.81 11.48
N ASP A 40 8.15 -8.00 11.98
CA ASP A 40 9.40 -8.34 12.63
C ASP A 40 10.56 -8.34 11.63
N TYR A 41 10.33 -8.82 10.43
CA TYR A 41 11.31 -8.80 9.35
C TYR A 41 11.73 -7.36 9.02
N LEU A 42 10.79 -6.43 8.96
CA LEU A 42 11.09 -5.02 8.65
C LEU A 42 11.84 -4.32 9.78
N ARG A 43 11.65 -4.72 11.03
CA ARG A 43 12.32 -4.09 12.18
C ARG A 43 13.84 -4.12 12.07
N GLY A 44 14.39 -5.19 11.50
CA GLY A 44 15.83 -5.33 11.30
C GLY A 44 16.36 -4.59 10.06
N ARG A 45 15.50 -3.90 9.30
CA ARG A 45 15.85 -3.34 7.99
C ARG A 45 15.43 -1.89 7.86
N ARG A 46 15.80 -1.09 8.86
CA ARG A 46 15.45 0.34 8.87
C ARG A 46 16.18 1.09 7.76
N GLY A 47 15.57 2.16 7.30
CA GLY A 47 16.13 3.02 6.24
C GLY A 47 15.95 2.46 4.83
N THR A 48 15.23 1.37 4.67
CA THR A 48 14.92 0.80 3.36
C THR A 48 13.69 1.49 2.76
N LEU A 49 13.81 1.87 1.49
CA LEU A 49 12.66 2.37 0.73
C LEU A 49 11.80 1.18 0.31
N LEU A 50 10.55 1.18 0.72
CA LEU A 50 9.59 0.13 0.41
C LEU A 50 8.50 0.68 -0.50
N SER A 51 8.37 0.10 -1.70
CA SER A 51 7.25 0.35 -2.60
C SER A 51 6.25 -0.79 -2.46
N VAL A 52 4.97 -0.47 -2.43
CA VAL A 52 3.90 -1.46 -2.26
C VAL A 52 3.06 -1.52 -3.52
N LEU A 53 2.92 -2.72 -4.07
CA LEU A 53 2.00 -3.02 -5.16
C LEU A 53 0.92 -3.95 -4.61
N ALA A 54 -0.30 -3.45 -4.52
CA ALA A 54 -1.43 -4.20 -3.97
C ALA A 54 -2.28 -4.79 -5.09
N ASP A 55 -2.56 -6.09 -4.98
CA ASP A 55 -3.44 -6.82 -5.89
C ASP A 55 -4.37 -7.67 -5.03
N VAL A 56 -5.47 -7.05 -4.59
CA VAL A 56 -6.42 -7.67 -3.67
C VAL A 56 -7.82 -7.69 -4.28
N THR A 57 -8.61 -8.66 -3.84
CA THR A 57 -10.02 -8.71 -4.21
C THR A 57 -10.78 -7.59 -3.49
N GLY A 58 -11.86 -7.12 -4.10
CA GLY A 58 -12.66 -6.07 -3.50
C GLY A 58 -12.13 -4.66 -3.73
N GLU A 59 -11.25 -4.48 -4.70
CA GLU A 59 -10.87 -3.13 -5.13
C GLU A 59 -12.10 -2.40 -5.66
N ASP A 60 -12.30 -1.18 -5.20
CA ASP A 60 -13.39 -0.33 -5.63
C ASP A 60 -12.84 0.98 -6.17
N PHE A 61 -13.25 1.32 -7.38
CA PHE A 61 -12.84 2.55 -8.05
C PHE A 61 -14.05 3.43 -8.25
N HIS A 62 -13.91 4.67 -7.86
CA HIS A 62 -14.99 5.64 -7.97
C HIS A 62 -14.44 6.97 -8.48
N GLU A 63 -15.13 7.55 -9.44
CA GLU A 63 -14.78 8.85 -10.00
C GLU A 63 -15.78 9.89 -9.51
N GLU A 64 -15.27 10.98 -8.96
CA GLU A 64 -16.09 12.11 -8.53
C GLU A 64 -15.56 13.41 -9.09
N GLN A 65 -16.49 14.32 -9.37
CA GLN A 65 -16.15 15.70 -9.71
C GLN A 65 -16.02 16.51 -8.42
N ILE A 66 -14.92 17.25 -8.32
CA ILE A 66 -14.70 18.16 -7.20
C ILE A 66 -14.41 19.56 -7.75
N PRO A 67 -14.64 20.62 -6.96
CA PRO A 67 -14.24 21.97 -7.36
C PRO A 67 -12.74 22.07 -7.59
N TYR A 68 -12.34 22.94 -8.50
CA TYR A 68 -10.90 23.20 -8.69
C TYR A 68 -10.31 23.87 -7.46
N LEU A 69 -9.44 23.18 -6.78
CA LEU A 69 -8.79 23.62 -5.54
C LEU A 69 -7.31 23.29 -5.60
N ARG A 70 -6.52 23.99 -4.78
CA ARG A 70 -5.07 23.79 -4.68
C ARG A 70 -4.64 23.63 -3.22
N GLY A 71 -3.49 22.97 -3.02
CA GLY A 71 -2.82 22.87 -1.73
C GLY A 71 -3.69 22.25 -0.64
N ALA A 72 -3.69 22.88 0.53
CA ALA A 72 -4.37 22.39 1.72
C ALA A 72 -5.89 22.26 1.52
N ASP A 73 -6.50 23.16 0.76
CA ASP A 73 -7.93 23.11 0.47
C ASP A 73 -8.29 21.87 -0.35
N ARG A 74 -7.48 21.56 -1.37
CA ARG A 74 -7.65 20.37 -2.17
C ARG A 74 -7.51 19.12 -1.31
N ASP A 75 -6.47 19.07 -0.49
CA ASP A 75 -6.20 17.91 0.38
C ASP A 75 -7.32 17.70 1.39
N ALA A 76 -7.85 18.77 1.98
CA ALA A 76 -8.96 18.68 2.92
C ALA A 76 -10.23 18.13 2.27
N VAL A 77 -10.55 18.57 1.06
CA VAL A 77 -11.72 18.07 0.31
C VAL A 77 -11.55 16.61 -0.04
N LEU A 78 -10.37 16.21 -0.53
CA LEU A 78 -10.08 14.82 -0.89
C LEU A 78 -10.18 13.90 0.32
N GLN A 79 -9.62 14.29 1.46
CA GLN A 79 -9.69 13.49 2.69
C GLN A 79 -11.12 13.33 3.17
N ARG A 80 -11.91 14.38 3.14
CA ARG A 80 -13.31 14.32 3.53
C ARG A 80 -14.13 13.42 2.62
N ARG A 81 -13.92 13.50 1.29
CA ARG A 81 -14.60 12.64 0.32
C ARG A 81 -14.24 11.18 0.50
N LEU A 82 -12.96 10.88 0.72
CA LEU A 82 -12.51 9.52 1.02
C LEU A 82 -13.14 8.98 2.29
N ALA A 83 -13.17 9.77 3.36
CA ALA A 83 -13.78 9.37 4.62
C ALA A 83 -15.28 9.11 4.52
N GLN A 84 -15.98 9.87 3.68
CA GLN A 84 -17.41 9.68 3.43
C GLN A 84 -17.68 8.42 2.61
N ARG A 85 -16.82 8.14 1.62
CA ARG A 85 -17.01 7.04 0.69
C ARG A 85 -16.56 5.70 1.25
N TYR A 86 -15.41 5.70 1.94
CA TYR A 86 -14.76 4.48 2.44
C TYR A 86 -14.59 4.56 3.96
N ARG A 87 -15.70 4.32 4.69
CA ARG A 87 -15.71 4.44 6.15
C ARG A 87 -15.02 3.28 6.87
N ASP A 88 -14.98 2.12 6.21
CA ASP A 88 -14.58 0.87 6.85
C ASP A 88 -13.14 0.47 6.52
N THR A 89 -12.42 1.28 5.78
CA THR A 89 -11.05 0.97 5.38
C THR A 89 -10.14 2.18 5.48
N ARG A 90 -8.86 1.91 5.77
CA ARG A 90 -7.79 2.90 5.70
C ARG A 90 -7.02 2.78 4.37
N LEU A 91 -7.33 1.76 3.56
CA LEU A 91 -6.68 1.51 2.28
C LEU A 91 -7.42 2.24 1.16
N ALA A 92 -7.47 3.55 1.24
CA ALA A 92 -8.12 4.38 0.25
C ALA A 92 -7.21 5.54 -0.14
N ALA A 93 -7.22 5.90 -1.40
CA ALA A 93 -6.43 7.00 -1.93
C ALA A 93 -7.19 7.71 -3.05
N ALA A 94 -6.88 8.98 -3.24
CA ALA A 94 -7.39 9.78 -4.35
C ALA A 94 -6.24 10.24 -5.23
N PHE A 95 -6.45 10.28 -6.53
CA PHE A 95 -5.47 10.76 -7.49
C PHE A 95 -6.16 11.30 -8.73
#